data_3d965c023f62bde2565055a393a0901c
#
_entry.id   3d965c023f62bde2565055a393a0901c
#
_cell.length_a   1.000
_cell.length_b   1.000
_cell.length_c   1.000
_cell.angle_alpha   90.00
_cell.angle_beta   90.00
_cell.angle_gamma   90.00
#
_symmetry.space_group_name_H-M   'P 1'
#
loop_
_entity.id
_entity.type
_entity.pdbx_description
1 polymer ?
#
loop_
_entity_poly.entity_id
_entity_poly.type
_entity_poly.pdbx_seq_one_letter_code
_entity_poly.pdbx_strand_id
1 'polypeptide(L)'
;MARTTFRDRVEAGDVLAGRLGHYAGRSDVLVLALPRGGVPVAARVAQALGAPLDVFVVRKLGVPGHEELAMGAIASGGVQVVNEQVVGRLGLGEADLRRVAEAEERELARRERSYREGRAPPDLAGRVVILVDDGLATGSTMRAAVAAARRLGPARVVVAVPTAPASTCERLRSEADEVICATTPRPFRAVGYSYRSFPQTSDEEVRAILRQATGPSGGPDQPTSGEGADRPRGQPG
;
A
#
# COMPACT_ATOMS: atom_id res chain seq x y z
N MET A 1 30.05 6.15 -2.37
CA MET A 1 29.24 6.01 -3.62
C MET A 1 27.89 5.40 -3.24
N ALA A 2 26.77 6.01 -3.61
CA ALA A 2 25.46 5.46 -3.32
C ALA A 2 25.30 4.14 -4.09
N ARG A 3 24.85 3.10 -3.40
CA ARG A 3 24.60 1.77 -3.98
C ARG A 3 23.52 1.90 -5.03
N THR A 4 23.81 1.59 -6.28
CA THR A 4 22.86 1.75 -7.39
C THR A 4 22.01 0.51 -7.66
N THR A 5 22.30 -0.63 -6.99
CA THR A 5 21.65 -1.92 -7.24
C THR A 5 21.42 -2.66 -5.94
N PHE A 6 20.20 -3.11 -5.71
CA PHE A 6 19.81 -3.98 -4.60
C PHE A 6 19.99 -5.46 -4.98
N ARG A 7 20.26 -6.30 -4.01
CA ARG A 7 20.27 -7.75 -4.23
C ARG A 7 18.88 -8.25 -4.65
N ASP A 8 17.87 -7.87 -3.90
CA ASP A 8 16.47 -8.26 -4.05
C ASP A 8 15.53 -7.23 -3.38
N ARG A 9 14.21 -7.50 -3.37
CA ARG A 9 13.20 -6.64 -2.73
C ARG A 9 13.33 -6.57 -1.21
N VAL A 10 13.88 -7.60 -0.58
CA VAL A 10 14.09 -7.61 0.89
C VAL A 10 15.16 -6.58 1.25
N GLU A 11 16.32 -6.63 0.61
CA GLU A 11 17.39 -5.62 0.84
C GLU A 11 16.91 -4.20 0.49
N ALA A 12 16.15 -4.07 -0.59
CA ALA A 12 15.58 -2.79 -0.97
C ALA A 12 14.64 -2.23 0.10
N GLY A 13 13.84 -3.09 0.72
CA GLY A 13 12.98 -2.75 1.84
C GLY A 13 13.75 -2.34 3.10
N ASP A 14 14.84 -3.03 3.42
CA ASP A 14 15.70 -2.68 4.57
C ASP A 14 16.35 -1.30 4.39
N VAL A 15 16.85 -1.01 3.18
CA VAL A 15 17.41 0.31 2.85
C VAL A 15 16.36 1.41 2.92
N LEU A 16 15.16 1.13 2.41
CA LEU A 16 14.04 2.07 2.45
C LEU A 16 13.58 2.35 3.88
N ALA A 17 13.47 1.31 4.70
CA ALA A 17 13.12 1.41 6.13
C ALA A 17 14.07 2.34 6.90
N GLY A 18 15.37 2.26 6.61
CA GLY A 18 16.37 3.17 7.20
C GLY A 18 16.14 4.65 6.89
N ARG A 19 15.46 4.97 5.77
CA ARG A 19 15.08 6.35 5.41
C ARG A 19 13.79 6.81 6.10
N LEU A 20 12.99 5.87 6.60
CA LEU A 20 11.70 6.08 7.25
C LEU A 20 11.77 6.03 8.77
N GLY A 21 12.97 5.92 9.38
CA GLY A 21 13.16 5.71 10.81
C GLY A 21 12.44 6.73 11.73
N HIS A 22 12.17 7.95 11.23
CA HIS A 22 11.42 8.97 11.96
C HIS A 22 9.92 8.64 12.14
N TYR A 23 9.43 7.60 11.47
CA TYR A 23 8.08 7.05 11.67
C TYR A 23 8.04 5.84 12.62
N ALA A 24 9.19 5.34 13.08
CA ALA A 24 9.25 4.16 13.94
C ALA A 24 8.54 4.35 15.28
N GLY A 25 7.81 3.34 15.72
CA GLY A 25 7.11 3.32 17.01
C GLY A 25 5.87 4.20 17.10
N ARG A 26 5.44 4.84 16.01
CA ARG A 26 4.23 5.66 15.98
C ARG A 26 3.00 4.78 15.77
N SER A 27 2.00 4.93 16.65
CA SER A 27 0.73 4.17 16.59
C SER A 27 -0.22 4.62 15.48
N ASP A 28 -0.04 5.84 14.96
CA ASP A 28 -0.85 6.40 13.88
C ASP A 28 -0.34 6.04 12.48
N VAL A 29 0.81 5.34 12.36
CA VAL A 29 1.37 4.94 11.07
C VAL A 29 0.70 3.66 10.56
N LEU A 30 0.45 3.63 9.24
CA LEU A 30 -0.02 2.48 8.49
C LEU A 30 0.79 2.35 7.21
N VAL A 31 1.39 1.19 6.98
CA VAL A 31 2.11 0.88 5.74
C VAL A 31 1.16 0.17 4.78
N LEU A 32 1.02 0.71 3.58
CA LEU A 32 0.19 0.17 2.52
C LEU A 32 1.04 -0.21 1.30
N ALA A 33 1.07 -1.49 0.99
CA ALA A 33 1.79 -2.01 -0.17
C ALA A 33 0.97 -1.92 -1.45
N LEU A 34 1.55 -1.47 -2.55
CA LEU A 34 0.95 -1.64 -3.87
C LEU A 34 1.30 -3.05 -4.39
N PRO A 35 0.30 -3.97 -4.51
CA PRO A 35 0.59 -5.32 -4.92
C PRO A 35 0.89 -5.39 -6.43
N ARG A 36 1.72 -6.33 -6.82
CA ARG A 36 2.31 -7.41 -6.04
C ARG A 36 3.72 -7.06 -5.56
N GLY A 37 4.53 -6.43 -6.41
CA GLY A 37 5.96 -6.19 -6.18
C GLY A 37 6.28 -5.35 -4.94
N GLY A 38 5.39 -4.42 -4.57
CA GLY A 38 5.57 -3.59 -3.38
C GLY A 38 5.44 -4.34 -2.05
N VAL A 39 4.78 -5.51 -2.03
CA VAL A 39 4.49 -6.22 -0.77
C VAL A 39 5.74 -6.71 -0.03
N PRO A 40 6.73 -7.35 -0.67
CA PRO A 40 7.96 -7.74 0.02
C PRO A 40 8.76 -6.54 0.56
N VAL A 41 8.76 -5.42 -0.17
CA VAL A 41 9.43 -4.18 0.27
C VAL A 41 8.70 -3.58 1.48
N ALA A 42 7.38 -3.45 1.38
CA ALA A 42 6.54 -2.89 2.44
C ALA A 42 6.58 -3.72 3.74
N ALA A 43 6.71 -5.03 3.64
CA ALA A 43 6.84 -5.92 4.79
C ALA A 43 8.09 -5.58 5.62
N ARG A 44 9.22 -5.31 4.96
CA ARG A 44 10.46 -4.89 5.65
C ARG A 44 10.31 -3.52 6.29
N VAL A 45 9.68 -2.59 5.58
CA VAL A 45 9.37 -1.26 6.12
C VAL A 45 8.46 -1.36 7.35
N ALA A 46 7.33 -2.05 7.24
CA ALA A 46 6.38 -2.23 8.34
C ALA A 46 7.02 -2.88 9.57
N GLN A 47 7.81 -3.94 9.36
CA GLN A 47 8.55 -4.62 10.43
C GLN A 47 9.53 -3.67 11.15
N ALA A 48 10.30 -2.90 10.40
CA ALA A 48 11.30 -2.00 10.97
C ALA A 48 10.66 -0.81 11.71
N LEU A 49 9.48 -0.35 11.26
CA LEU A 49 8.74 0.74 11.90
C LEU A 49 7.86 0.28 13.07
N GLY A 50 7.63 -1.03 13.24
CA GLY A 50 6.65 -1.57 14.17
C GLY A 50 5.21 -1.16 13.79
N ALA A 51 4.94 -0.96 12.50
CA ALA A 51 3.66 -0.46 12.00
C ALA A 51 2.83 -1.58 11.35
N PRO A 52 1.50 -1.49 11.37
CA PRO A 52 0.62 -2.40 10.63
C PRO A 52 0.91 -2.36 9.12
N LEU A 53 0.75 -3.52 8.46
CA LEU A 53 0.85 -3.68 7.02
C LEU A 53 -0.48 -4.14 6.43
N ASP A 54 -0.90 -3.51 5.33
CA ASP A 54 -1.96 -4.02 4.45
C ASP A 54 -1.63 -3.72 2.99
N VAL A 55 -2.47 -4.16 2.06
CA VAL A 55 -2.38 -3.83 0.64
C VAL A 55 -3.30 -2.67 0.28
N PHE A 56 -2.85 -1.87 -0.68
CA PHE A 56 -3.68 -0.85 -1.32
C PHE A 56 -3.74 -1.18 -2.82
N VAL A 57 -4.84 -1.81 -3.22
CA VAL A 57 -5.03 -2.24 -4.61
C VAL A 57 -5.50 -1.04 -5.43
N VAL A 58 -4.83 -0.80 -6.55
CA VAL A 58 -5.21 0.25 -7.51
C VAL A 58 -5.34 -0.38 -8.89
N ARG A 59 -6.41 -0.02 -9.59
CA ARG A 59 -6.67 -0.42 -10.96
C ARG A 59 -6.88 0.81 -11.82
N LYS A 60 -6.12 0.94 -12.90
CA LYS A 60 -6.29 2.03 -13.86
C LYS A 60 -7.53 1.77 -14.70
N LEU A 61 -8.30 2.80 -14.97
CA LEU A 61 -9.40 2.80 -15.93
C LEU A 61 -8.83 3.23 -17.28
N GLY A 62 -8.52 2.27 -18.14
CA GLY A 62 -8.02 2.55 -19.49
C GLY A 62 -9.11 3.10 -20.39
N VAL A 63 -8.73 4.00 -21.31
CA VAL A 63 -9.63 4.48 -22.35
C VAL A 63 -9.95 3.31 -23.31
N PRO A 64 -11.22 3.03 -23.63
CA PRO A 64 -11.55 1.98 -24.58
C PRO A 64 -10.82 2.14 -25.91
N GLY A 65 -10.09 1.10 -26.34
CA GLY A 65 -9.24 1.12 -27.54
C GLY A 65 -7.88 1.83 -27.38
N HIS A 66 -7.61 2.38 -26.20
CA HIS A 66 -6.33 3.03 -25.83
C HIS A 66 -6.03 2.75 -24.36
N GLU A 67 -5.92 1.49 -23.96
CA GLU A 67 -5.84 1.05 -22.55
C GLU A 67 -4.60 1.62 -21.81
N GLU A 68 -3.54 1.99 -22.55
CA GLU A 68 -2.36 2.67 -21.98
C GLU A 68 -2.66 4.08 -21.50
N LEU A 69 -3.72 4.72 -22.05
CA LEU A 69 -4.17 6.03 -21.61
C LEU A 69 -5.22 5.88 -20.51
N ALA A 70 -4.89 6.31 -19.30
CA ALA A 70 -5.78 6.20 -18.16
C ALA A 70 -6.76 7.39 -18.09
N MET A 71 -8.06 7.12 -18.21
CA MET A 71 -9.14 8.08 -17.94
C MET A 71 -9.48 8.19 -16.45
N GLY A 72 -8.89 7.31 -15.63
CA GLY A 72 -9.08 7.32 -14.20
C GLY A 72 -8.41 6.12 -13.51
N ALA A 73 -8.78 5.92 -12.27
CA ALA A 73 -8.41 4.74 -11.49
C ALA A 73 -9.46 4.44 -10.44
N ILE A 74 -9.55 3.18 -10.04
CA ILE A 74 -10.26 2.74 -8.86
C ILE A 74 -9.28 2.14 -7.86
N ALA A 75 -9.56 2.27 -6.59
CA ALA A 75 -8.66 1.81 -5.53
C ALA A 75 -9.43 1.17 -4.37
N SER A 76 -8.66 0.53 -3.48
CA SER A 76 -9.14 0.01 -2.20
C SER A 76 -10.05 1.01 -1.48
N GLY A 77 -11.11 0.51 -0.86
CA GLY A 77 -12.12 1.36 -0.23
C GLY A 77 -13.19 1.90 -1.19
N GLY A 78 -13.24 1.39 -2.44
CA GLY A 78 -14.25 1.79 -3.43
C GLY A 78 -14.06 3.21 -3.99
N VAL A 79 -12.86 3.76 -3.83
CA VAL A 79 -12.57 5.12 -4.29
C VAL A 79 -12.29 5.13 -5.78
N GLN A 80 -13.03 5.95 -6.52
CA GLN A 80 -12.81 6.22 -7.93
C GLN A 80 -12.20 7.62 -8.10
N VAL A 81 -11.14 7.72 -8.90
CA VAL A 81 -10.50 8.98 -9.29
C VAL A 81 -10.59 9.12 -10.81
N VAL A 82 -11.15 10.22 -11.28
CA VAL A 82 -11.30 10.51 -12.72
C VAL A 82 -10.23 11.49 -13.17
N ASN A 83 -9.68 11.29 -14.36
CA ASN A 83 -8.80 12.23 -15.03
C ASN A 83 -9.63 13.11 -15.96
N GLU A 84 -10.14 14.20 -15.41
CA GLU A 84 -11.02 15.15 -16.13
C GLU A 84 -10.41 15.69 -17.44
N GLN A 85 -9.08 15.85 -17.48
CA GLN A 85 -8.39 16.32 -18.68
C GLN A 85 -8.45 15.31 -19.82
N VAL A 86 -8.30 14.02 -19.52
CA VAL A 86 -8.38 12.94 -20.51
C VAL A 86 -9.83 12.76 -20.96
N VAL A 87 -10.75 12.68 -19.99
CA VAL A 87 -12.18 12.52 -20.23
C VAL A 87 -12.72 13.66 -21.10
N GLY A 88 -12.44 14.91 -20.74
CA GLY A 88 -12.90 16.08 -21.50
C GLY A 88 -12.26 16.18 -22.89
N ARG A 89 -10.95 15.89 -23.01
CA ARG A 89 -10.26 15.95 -24.33
C ARG A 89 -10.78 14.92 -25.32
N LEU A 90 -11.18 13.73 -24.85
CA LEU A 90 -11.65 12.63 -25.69
C LEU A 90 -13.19 12.58 -25.80
N GLY A 91 -13.91 13.48 -25.13
CA GLY A 91 -15.35 13.50 -25.13
C GLY A 91 -15.99 12.23 -24.56
N LEU A 92 -15.31 11.58 -23.59
CA LEU A 92 -15.83 10.36 -22.98
C LEU A 92 -17.00 10.67 -22.06
N GLY A 93 -18.07 9.86 -22.18
CA GLY A 93 -19.26 10.02 -21.35
C GLY A 93 -19.19 9.19 -20.06
N GLU A 94 -20.09 9.50 -19.11
CA GLU A 94 -20.26 8.69 -17.90
C GLU A 94 -20.53 7.21 -18.18
N ALA A 95 -21.17 6.89 -19.30
CA ALA A 95 -21.45 5.51 -19.69
C ALA A 95 -20.15 4.72 -19.98
N ASP A 96 -19.16 5.38 -20.62
CA ASP A 96 -17.86 4.76 -20.90
C ASP A 96 -17.09 4.53 -19.61
N LEU A 97 -17.07 5.52 -18.72
CA LEU A 97 -16.45 5.42 -17.41
C LEU A 97 -17.07 4.28 -16.60
N ARG A 98 -18.40 4.22 -16.50
CA ARG A 98 -19.10 3.16 -15.74
C ARG A 98 -18.79 1.78 -16.27
N ARG A 99 -18.86 1.57 -17.59
CA ARG A 99 -18.61 0.26 -18.22
C ARG A 99 -17.20 -0.27 -17.89
N VAL A 100 -16.18 0.58 -17.94
CA VAL A 100 -14.81 0.19 -17.61
C VAL A 100 -14.66 0.02 -16.10
N ALA A 101 -15.23 0.92 -15.31
CA ALA A 101 -15.18 0.86 -13.85
C ALA A 101 -15.75 -0.45 -13.30
N GLU A 102 -16.94 -0.88 -13.76
CA GLU A 102 -17.58 -2.12 -13.32
C GLU A 102 -16.71 -3.37 -13.53
N ALA A 103 -15.98 -3.45 -14.65
CA ALA A 103 -15.07 -4.56 -14.89
C ALA A 103 -13.87 -4.54 -13.93
N GLU A 104 -13.27 -3.36 -13.74
CA GLU A 104 -12.12 -3.18 -12.87
C GLU A 104 -12.49 -3.29 -11.40
N GLU A 105 -13.69 -2.90 -10.97
CA GLU A 105 -14.23 -3.08 -9.62
C GLU A 105 -14.35 -4.56 -9.25
N ARG A 106 -14.86 -5.39 -10.17
CA ARG A 106 -14.93 -6.84 -9.94
C ARG A 106 -13.55 -7.45 -9.71
N GLU A 107 -12.58 -7.05 -10.52
CA GLU A 107 -11.21 -7.55 -10.39
C GLU A 107 -10.52 -6.99 -9.14
N LEU A 108 -10.73 -5.72 -8.79
CA LEU A 108 -10.24 -5.11 -7.55
C LEU A 108 -10.78 -5.87 -6.34
N ALA A 109 -12.10 -6.06 -6.28
CA ALA A 109 -12.75 -6.80 -5.19
C ALA A 109 -12.27 -8.26 -5.10
N ARG A 110 -12.02 -8.91 -6.25
CA ARG A 110 -11.46 -10.27 -6.28
C ARG A 110 -10.06 -10.29 -5.64
N ARG A 111 -9.19 -9.34 -6.02
CA ARG A 111 -7.83 -9.24 -5.45
C ARG A 111 -7.85 -8.91 -3.97
N GLU A 112 -8.66 -7.97 -3.55
CA GLU A 112 -8.77 -7.59 -2.14
C GLU A 112 -9.22 -8.77 -1.28
N ARG A 113 -10.27 -9.49 -1.71
CA ARG A 113 -10.70 -10.71 -1.01
C ARG A 113 -9.60 -11.76 -0.94
N SER A 114 -8.88 -11.97 -2.06
CA SER A 114 -7.78 -12.93 -2.12
C SER A 114 -6.63 -12.58 -1.17
N TYR A 115 -6.25 -11.31 -1.09
CA TYR A 115 -5.10 -10.88 -0.29
C TYR A 115 -5.44 -10.71 1.19
N ARG A 116 -6.65 -10.24 1.50
CA ARG A 116 -7.07 -10.03 2.89
C ARG A 116 -7.70 -11.26 3.54
N GLU A 117 -8.05 -12.27 2.77
CA GLU A 117 -8.63 -13.53 3.29
C GLU A 117 -9.82 -13.27 4.25
N GLY A 118 -10.70 -12.34 3.89
CA GLY A 118 -11.89 -11.97 4.66
C GLY A 118 -11.69 -10.88 5.71
N ARG A 119 -10.46 -10.39 5.93
CA ARG A 119 -10.22 -9.24 6.81
C ARG A 119 -10.79 -7.95 6.21
N ALA A 120 -11.33 -7.09 7.06
CA ALA A 120 -11.79 -5.78 6.65
C ALA A 120 -10.62 -4.90 6.17
N PRO A 121 -10.84 -3.98 5.22
CA PRO A 121 -9.85 -2.99 4.85
C PRO A 121 -9.53 -2.08 6.05
N PRO A 122 -8.28 -1.61 6.17
CA PRO A 122 -7.91 -0.71 7.25
C PRO A 122 -8.58 0.65 7.06
N ASP A 123 -8.92 1.28 8.18
CA ASP A 123 -9.33 2.68 8.19
C ASP A 123 -8.09 3.58 8.05
N LEU A 124 -8.15 4.53 7.12
CA LEU A 124 -7.08 5.49 6.84
C LEU A 124 -7.31 6.84 7.53
N ALA A 125 -8.53 7.11 8.01
CA ALA A 125 -8.90 8.41 8.56
C ALA A 125 -7.97 8.82 9.71
N GLY A 126 -7.41 10.02 9.61
CA GLY A 126 -6.52 10.59 10.62
C GLY A 126 -5.14 9.91 10.75
N ARG A 127 -4.81 8.92 9.94
CA ARG A 127 -3.54 8.19 10.02
C ARG A 127 -2.47 8.76 9.10
N VAL A 128 -1.22 8.49 9.41
CA VAL A 128 -0.08 8.64 8.50
C VAL A 128 0.01 7.39 7.65
N VAL A 129 -0.30 7.51 6.38
CA VAL A 129 -0.30 6.39 5.42
C VAL A 129 1.00 6.43 4.62
N ILE A 130 1.76 5.33 4.63
CA ILE A 130 2.98 5.16 3.84
C ILE A 130 2.68 4.19 2.69
N LEU A 131 2.56 4.72 1.47
CA LEU A 131 2.37 3.95 0.25
C LEU A 131 3.72 3.45 -0.26
N VAL A 132 3.86 2.13 -0.41
CA VAL A 132 5.11 1.47 -0.78
C VAL A 132 4.95 0.65 -2.06
N ASP A 133 5.92 0.78 -2.97
CA ASP A 133 6.06 -0.09 -4.15
C ASP A 133 7.52 -0.53 -4.29
N ASP A 134 7.82 -1.51 -5.17
CA ASP A 134 9.19 -1.97 -5.44
C ASP A 134 10.00 -1.01 -6.32
N GLY A 135 9.36 -0.03 -6.90
CA GLY A 135 9.95 1.05 -7.67
C GLY A 135 8.95 1.71 -8.60
N LEU A 136 9.30 2.88 -9.09
CA LEU A 136 8.45 3.62 -10.02
C LEU A 136 9.17 3.80 -11.36
N ALA A 137 8.44 3.63 -12.46
CA ALA A 137 8.83 4.10 -13.77
C ALA A 137 8.17 5.47 -14.04
N THR A 138 6.97 5.48 -14.60
CA THR A 138 6.20 6.71 -14.82
C THR A 138 5.55 7.26 -13.55
N GLY A 139 5.34 6.41 -12.55
CA GLY A 139 4.65 6.74 -11.30
C GLY A 139 3.13 6.81 -11.42
N SER A 140 2.53 6.48 -12.56
CA SER A 140 1.09 6.66 -12.79
C SER A 140 0.22 5.88 -11.79
N THR A 141 0.60 4.64 -11.44
CA THR A 141 -0.13 3.83 -10.43
C THR A 141 -0.01 4.46 -9.05
N MET A 142 1.19 4.90 -8.66
CA MET A 142 1.41 5.56 -7.37
C MET A 142 0.64 6.87 -7.25
N ARG A 143 0.59 7.69 -8.32
CA ARG A 143 -0.21 8.92 -8.34
C ARG A 143 -1.69 8.62 -8.12
N ALA A 144 -2.23 7.60 -8.80
CA ALA A 144 -3.59 7.14 -8.58
C ALA A 144 -3.81 6.66 -7.14
N ALA A 145 -2.83 5.95 -6.56
CA ALA A 145 -2.87 5.51 -5.17
C ALA A 145 -2.90 6.70 -4.19
N VAL A 146 -2.06 7.70 -4.40
CA VAL A 146 -2.04 8.93 -3.58
C VAL A 146 -3.39 9.66 -3.65
N ALA A 147 -3.90 9.88 -4.87
CA ALA A 147 -5.18 10.56 -5.06
C ALA A 147 -6.36 9.81 -4.42
N ALA A 148 -6.36 8.48 -4.51
CA ALA A 148 -7.38 7.64 -3.88
C ALA A 148 -7.24 7.62 -2.35
N ALA A 149 -6.03 7.44 -1.83
CA ALA A 149 -5.78 7.45 -0.39
C ALA A 149 -6.23 8.76 0.27
N ARG A 150 -5.95 9.91 -0.36
CA ARG A 150 -6.39 11.21 0.14
C ARG A 150 -7.92 11.34 0.31
N ARG A 151 -8.71 10.66 -0.53
CA ARG A 151 -10.18 10.65 -0.40
C ARG A 151 -10.68 9.87 0.81
N LEU A 152 -9.82 9.03 1.41
CA LEU A 152 -10.12 8.28 2.62
C LEU A 152 -9.71 9.02 3.91
N GLY A 153 -9.33 10.30 3.81
CA GLY A 153 -9.12 11.19 4.93
C GLY A 153 -7.89 10.92 5.81
N PRO A 154 -6.74 10.44 5.29
CA PRO A 154 -5.54 10.31 6.11
C PRO A 154 -5.04 11.69 6.56
N ALA A 155 -4.38 11.74 7.71
CA ALA A 155 -3.70 12.96 8.17
C ALA A 155 -2.48 13.29 7.30
N ARG A 156 -1.84 12.26 6.72
CA ARG A 156 -0.65 12.42 5.88
C ARG A 156 -0.51 11.25 4.91
N VAL A 157 -0.10 11.54 3.67
CA VAL A 157 0.23 10.54 2.66
C VAL A 157 1.70 10.64 2.32
N VAL A 158 2.44 9.57 2.58
CA VAL A 158 3.87 9.42 2.31
C VAL A 158 4.04 8.41 1.18
N VAL A 159 4.85 8.72 0.19
CA VAL A 159 5.28 7.78 -0.85
C VAL A 159 6.70 7.32 -0.55
N ALA A 160 6.92 6.03 -0.52
CA ALA A 160 8.22 5.45 -0.24
C ALA A 160 8.57 4.32 -1.22
N VAL A 161 9.65 4.47 -1.98
CA VAL A 161 10.09 3.48 -2.97
C VAL A 161 11.62 3.34 -2.99
N PRO A 162 12.14 2.12 -3.25
CA PRO A 162 13.57 1.89 -3.35
C PRO A 162 14.21 2.62 -4.53
N THR A 163 13.52 2.72 -5.66
CA THR A 163 14.09 3.26 -6.89
C THR A 163 13.05 3.95 -7.76
N ALA A 164 13.42 5.08 -8.36
CA ALA A 164 12.60 5.78 -9.34
C ALA A 164 13.45 6.77 -10.15
N PRO A 165 13.00 7.24 -11.34
CA PRO A 165 13.59 8.42 -11.97
C PRO A 165 13.44 9.65 -11.06
N ALA A 166 14.46 10.51 -11.03
CA ALA A 166 14.42 11.75 -10.25
C ALA A 166 13.20 12.62 -10.61
N SER A 167 12.86 12.70 -11.91
CA SER A 167 11.70 13.44 -12.40
C SER A 167 10.36 12.89 -11.91
N THR A 168 10.26 11.57 -11.70
CA THR A 168 9.05 10.94 -11.15
C THR A 168 8.92 11.26 -9.66
N CYS A 169 10.03 11.18 -8.89
CA CYS A 169 10.04 11.58 -7.48
C CYS A 169 9.64 13.06 -7.32
N GLU A 170 10.15 13.93 -8.18
CA GLU A 170 9.85 15.37 -8.14
C GLU A 170 8.36 15.66 -8.38
N ARG A 171 7.77 15.03 -9.41
CA ARG A 171 6.34 15.18 -9.67
C ARG A 171 5.46 14.73 -8.50
N LEU A 172 5.81 13.62 -7.84
CA LEU A 172 5.05 13.12 -6.70
C LEU A 172 5.09 14.05 -5.48
N ARG A 173 6.13 14.88 -5.33
CA ARG A 173 6.23 15.85 -4.24
C ARG A 173 5.14 16.93 -4.26
N SER A 174 4.53 17.18 -5.40
CA SER A 174 3.38 18.08 -5.49
C SER A 174 2.04 17.41 -5.13
N GLU A 175 2.03 16.07 -5.01
CA GLU A 175 0.81 15.28 -4.80
C GLU A 175 0.77 14.59 -3.42
N ALA A 176 1.94 14.19 -2.88
CA ALA A 176 2.09 13.58 -1.57
C ALA A 176 2.76 14.53 -0.58
N ASP A 177 2.53 14.32 0.71
CA ASP A 177 3.09 15.17 1.77
C ASP A 177 4.59 14.93 1.98
N GLU A 178 5.05 13.73 1.62
CA GLU A 178 6.45 13.36 1.63
C GLU A 178 6.73 12.29 0.56
N VAL A 179 7.90 12.38 -0.09
CA VAL A 179 8.33 11.40 -1.10
C VAL A 179 9.76 10.96 -0.81
N ILE A 180 9.93 9.68 -0.53
CA ILE A 180 11.19 9.04 -0.25
C ILE A 180 11.53 8.08 -1.38
N CYS A 181 12.51 8.44 -2.20
CA CYS A 181 13.12 7.56 -3.19
C CYS A 181 14.53 7.20 -2.68
N ALA A 182 14.78 5.93 -2.32
CA ALA A 182 16.06 5.56 -1.75
C ALA A 182 17.20 5.74 -2.76
N THR A 183 16.94 5.47 -4.05
CA THR A 183 17.88 5.71 -5.15
C THR A 183 17.18 6.32 -6.37
N THR A 184 17.93 7.16 -7.10
CA THR A 184 17.46 7.75 -8.39
C THR A 184 18.53 7.57 -9.46
N PRO A 185 18.66 6.34 -10.03
CA PRO A 185 19.73 6.03 -11.00
C PRO A 185 19.67 6.91 -12.25
N ARG A 186 20.83 7.20 -12.80
CA ARG A 186 20.96 7.90 -14.10
C ARG A 186 21.97 7.15 -14.97
N PRO A 187 21.58 6.64 -16.16
CA PRO A 187 20.22 6.64 -16.70
C PRO A 187 19.30 5.65 -15.96
N PHE A 188 18.03 6.00 -15.83
CA PHE A 188 17.00 5.06 -15.38
C PHE A 188 16.43 4.32 -16.59
N ARG A 189 16.52 3.00 -16.61
CA ARG A 189 16.01 2.16 -17.71
C ARG A 189 14.66 1.53 -17.38
N ALA A 190 14.62 0.77 -16.29
CA ALA A 190 13.41 0.16 -15.73
C ALA A 190 13.67 -0.19 -14.27
N VAL A 191 12.60 -0.42 -13.50
CA VAL A 191 12.66 -0.78 -12.06
C VAL A 191 13.56 -2.00 -11.85
N GLY A 192 13.40 -3.06 -12.65
CA GLY A 192 14.15 -4.30 -12.51
C GLY A 192 15.68 -4.15 -12.66
N TYR A 193 16.17 -3.11 -13.35
CA TYR A 193 17.61 -2.85 -13.45
C TYR A 193 18.24 -2.36 -12.14
N SER A 194 17.42 -1.95 -11.18
CA SER A 194 17.89 -1.61 -9.83
C SER A 194 18.02 -2.82 -8.92
N TYR A 195 17.79 -4.04 -9.44
CA TYR A 195 17.82 -5.29 -8.70
C TYR A 195 18.71 -6.32 -9.38
N ARG A 196 19.43 -7.14 -8.62
CA ARG A 196 20.17 -8.30 -9.13
C ARG A 196 19.24 -9.49 -9.35
N SER A 197 18.26 -9.68 -8.46
CA SER A 197 17.21 -10.67 -8.55
C SER A 197 15.85 -9.97 -8.45
N PHE A 198 15.03 -10.10 -9.50
CA PHE A 198 13.73 -9.41 -9.60
C PHE A 198 12.65 -10.36 -10.16
N PRO A 199 12.44 -11.55 -9.54
CA PRO A 199 11.37 -12.44 -9.97
C PRO A 199 10.00 -11.80 -9.76
N GLN A 200 9.01 -12.26 -10.49
CA GLN A 200 7.65 -11.82 -10.29
C GLN A 200 7.12 -12.36 -8.95
N THR A 201 6.61 -11.47 -8.09
CA THR A 201 5.94 -11.85 -6.84
C THR A 201 4.60 -12.50 -7.16
N SER A 202 4.35 -13.69 -6.61
CA SER A 202 3.09 -14.42 -6.80
C SER A 202 2.00 -13.93 -5.82
N ASP A 203 0.74 -14.25 -6.13
CA ASP A 203 -0.38 -13.98 -5.22
C ASP A 203 -0.26 -14.79 -3.92
N GLU A 204 0.38 -15.98 -3.97
CA GLU A 204 0.65 -16.81 -2.79
C GLU A 204 1.69 -16.18 -1.87
N GLU A 205 2.78 -15.64 -2.43
CA GLU A 205 3.77 -14.88 -1.67
C GLU A 205 3.15 -13.65 -1.01
N VAL A 206 2.28 -12.91 -1.72
CA VAL A 206 1.55 -11.76 -1.15
C VAL A 206 0.74 -12.20 0.07
N ARG A 207 -0.07 -13.26 -0.06
CA ARG A 207 -0.88 -13.77 1.06
C ARG A 207 0.00 -14.24 2.24
N ALA A 208 1.08 -14.97 1.96
CA ALA A 208 1.99 -15.46 2.99
C ALA A 208 2.62 -14.30 3.79
N ILE A 209 3.08 -13.26 3.11
CA ILE A 209 3.68 -12.07 3.75
C ILE A 209 2.63 -11.34 4.60
N LEU A 210 1.42 -11.14 4.08
CA LEU A 210 0.36 -10.45 4.81
C LEU A 210 -0.08 -11.23 6.06
N ARG A 211 -0.17 -12.57 5.98
CA ARG A 211 -0.47 -13.40 7.16
C ARG A 211 0.61 -13.28 8.23
N GLN A 212 1.88 -13.27 7.84
CA GLN A 212 2.99 -13.10 8.79
C GLN A 212 2.97 -11.72 9.46
N ALA A 213 2.67 -10.68 8.70
CA ALA A 213 2.59 -9.31 9.21
C ALA A 213 1.40 -9.07 10.16
N THR A 214 0.33 -9.88 10.01
CA THR A 214 -0.87 -9.82 10.86
C THR A 214 -0.91 -10.95 11.88
N GLY A 215 0.23 -11.61 12.20
CA GLY A 215 0.33 -12.66 13.22
C GLY A 215 -0.50 -12.36 14.46
N PRO A 216 -0.81 -13.31 15.37
CA PRO A 216 -1.82 -13.14 16.39
C PRO A 216 -1.52 -11.89 17.22
N SER A 217 -2.12 -10.79 16.80
CA SER A 217 -2.22 -9.57 17.61
C SER A 217 -2.99 -9.99 18.85
N GLY A 218 -2.38 -9.85 20.01
CA GLY A 218 -3.01 -10.13 21.28
C GLY A 218 -4.42 -9.53 21.26
N GLY A 219 -5.43 -10.39 21.31
CA GLY A 219 -6.81 -9.98 21.49
C GLY A 219 -6.92 -9.12 22.74
N PRO A 220 -7.89 -8.20 22.80
CA PRO A 220 -8.11 -7.41 23.99
C PRO A 220 -8.29 -8.38 25.18
N ASP A 221 -7.58 -8.09 26.26
CA ASP A 221 -7.65 -8.74 27.57
C ASP A 221 -9.08 -9.21 27.85
N GLN A 222 -9.28 -10.54 27.88
CA GLN A 222 -10.49 -11.07 28.49
C GLN A 222 -10.40 -10.73 29.98
N PRO A 223 -11.40 -10.08 30.56
CA PRO A 223 -11.42 -9.88 31.99
C PRO A 223 -11.41 -11.25 32.66
N THR A 224 -10.36 -11.53 33.41
CA THR A 224 -10.26 -12.70 34.29
C THR A 224 -11.46 -12.67 35.23
N SER A 225 -12.44 -13.54 34.97
CA SER A 225 -13.53 -13.81 35.87
C SER A 225 -12.93 -14.27 37.21
N GLY A 226 -12.99 -13.35 38.18
CA GLY A 226 -12.56 -13.63 39.54
C GLY A 226 -13.34 -14.80 40.09
N GLU A 227 -12.64 -15.88 40.39
CA GLU A 227 -13.13 -17.00 41.15
C GLU A 227 -13.45 -16.56 42.58
N GLY A 228 -14.75 -16.34 42.83
CA GLY A 228 -15.29 -16.09 44.16
C GLY A 228 -15.05 -17.31 45.06
N ALA A 229 -14.14 -17.20 45.99
CA ALA A 229 -13.93 -18.17 47.04
C ALA A 229 -15.16 -18.19 47.97
N ASP A 230 -15.98 -19.22 47.81
CA ASP A 230 -17.02 -19.60 48.72
C ASP A 230 -16.38 -20.13 50.02
N ARG A 231 -16.59 -19.41 51.12
CA ARG A 231 -16.22 -19.85 52.46
C ARG A 231 -17.45 -20.49 53.14
N PRO A 232 -17.40 -21.74 53.59
CA PRO A 232 -18.50 -22.33 54.35
C PRO A 232 -18.57 -21.68 55.76
N ARG A 233 -19.74 -21.21 56.14
CA ARG A 233 -20.05 -20.77 57.49
C ARG A 233 -20.24 -21.96 58.40
N GLY A 234 -19.37 -22.09 59.41
CA GLY A 234 -19.58 -22.98 60.52
C GLY A 234 -20.74 -22.52 61.39
N GLN A 235 -21.63 -23.44 61.74
CA GLN A 235 -22.67 -23.24 62.74
C GLN A 235 -22.07 -23.42 64.14
N PRO A 236 -22.57 -22.67 65.16
CA PRO A 236 -22.23 -22.92 66.57
C PRO A 236 -23.16 -23.96 67.17
N GLY A 237 -22.60 -24.86 67.97
CA GLY A 237 -23.29 -25.61 68.96
C GLY A 237 -23.18 -24.95 70.30
#